data_af4d9b3fb8fd385160306deafe4fdd0f
#
_entry.id   af4d9b3fb8fd385160306deafe4fdd0f
#
_cell.length_a   1.000
_cell.length_b   1.000
_cell.length_c   1.000
_cell.angle_alpha   90.00
_cell.angle_beta   90.00
_cell.angle_gamma   90.00
#
_symmetry.space_group_name_H-M   'P 1'
#
loop_
_entity.id
_entity.type
_entity.pdbx_description
1 polymer ?
#
loop_
_entity_poly.entity_id
_entity_poly.type
_entity_poly.pdbx_seq_one_letter_code
_entity_poly.pdbx_strand_id
1 'polypeptide(L)'
;KILNSLFDNNPESKESIVMIENKSDCNLIMRIEGVGNAKYRLAVPAHAQNTIVVPKGDYLFSSLVCGAQYASQKTIQKAIMVALGDSPAK
;
A
#
# COMPACT_ATOMS: atom_id res chain seq x y z
N LYS A 1 -17.20 -2.80 -16.51
CA LYS A 1 -16.04 -3.50 -16.14
C LYS A 1 -15.55 -3.13 -14.82
N ILE A 2 -15.55 -4.10 -13.96
CA ILE A 2 -15.28 -3.84 -12.57
C ILE A 2 -13.85 -3.35 -12.38
N LEU A 3 -12.92 -3.96 -13.07
CA LEU A 3 -11.52 -3.53 -12.93
C LEU A 3 -11.31 -2.10 -13.37
N ASN A 4 -11.94 -1.74 -14.47
CA ASN A 4 -11.78 -0.37 -14.94
C ASN A 4 -12.36 0.63 -13.96
N SER A 5 -13.48 0.28 -13.32
CA SER A 5 -14.06 1.17 -12.34
C SER A 5 -13.10 1.39 -11.16
N LEU A 6 -12.42 0.34 -10.73
CA LEU A 6 -11.50 0.49 -9.62
C LEU A 6 -10.30 1.33 -9.99
N PHE A 7 -9.78 1.17 -11.20
CA PHE A 7 -8.60 1.90 -11.60
C PHE A 7 -8.90 3.32 -12.06
N ASP A 8 -10.15 3.64 -12.31
CA ASP A 8 -10.50 4.96 -12.79
C ASP A 8 -10.52 6.03 -11.71
N ASN A 9 -10.30 5.65 -10.46
CA ASN A 9 -10.32 6.63 -9.38
C ASN A 9 -11.63 7.39 -9.35
N ASN A 10 -12.71 6.67 -9.50
CA ASN A 10 -14.04 7.29 -9.52
C ASN A 10 -14.24 8.09 -8.25
N PRO A 11 -14.46 9.40 -8.33
CA PRO A 11 -14.59 10.22 -7.12
C PRO A 11 -15.79 9.85 -6.28
N GLU A 12 -16.77 9.16 -6.85
CA GLU A 12 -17.92 8.73 -6.08
C GLU A 12 -17.68 7.43 -5.34
N SER A 13 -16.59 6.75 -5.63
CA SER A 13 -16.28 5.52 -4.93
C SER A 13 -15.78 5.83 -3.53
N LYS A 14 -16.19 5.02 -2.57
CA LYS A 14 -15.71 5.18 -1.20
C LYS A 14 -14.42 4.43 -0.97
N GLU A 15 -13.94 3.71 -1.96
CA GLU A 15 -12.73 2.90 -1.82
C GLU A 15 -11.74 3.26 -2.89
N SER A 16 -10.50 2.92 -2.64
CA SER A 16 -9.45 3.15 -3.61
C SER A 16 -8.46 2.01 -3.57
N ILE A 17 -7.60 1.94 -4.56
CA ILE A 17 -6.64 0.86 -4.72
C ILE A 17 -5.30 1.33 -4.18
N VAL A 18 -4.67 0.46 -3.38
CA VAL A 18 -3.32 0.68 -2.90
C VAL A 18 -2.47 -0.47 -3.45
N MET A 19 -1.45 -0.12 -4.21
CA MET A 19 -0.52 -1.10 -4.75
C MET A 19 0.81 -0.95 -4.00
N ILE A 20 1.31 -2.06 -3.50
CA ILE A 20 2.58 -2.08 -2.80
C ILE A 20 3.56 -2.87 -3.64
N GLU A 21 4.68 -2.26 -3.97
CA GLU A 21 5.74 -2.92 -4.71
C GLU A 21 6.94 -3.13 -3.80
N ASN A 22 7.39 -4.37 -3.73
CA ASN A 22 8.52 -4.74 -2.90
C ASN A 22 9.73 -4.98 -3.80
N LYS A 23 10.66 -4.04 -3.78
CA LYS A 23 11.87 -4.13 -4.58
C LYS A 23 13.03 -4.73 -3.79
N SER A 24 12.79 -5.16 -2.58
CA SER A 24 13.84 -5.73 -1.74
C SER A 24 13.97 -7.22 -1.96
N ASP A 25 14.99 -7.79 -1.38
CA ASP A 25 15.22 -9.23 -1.43
C ASP A 25 14.49 -9.97 -0.32
N CYS A 26 13.70 -9.28 0.46
CA CYS A 26 13.04 -9.86 1.63
C CYS A 26 11.54 -9.77 1.48
N ASN A 27 10.82 -10.79 1.95
CA ASN A 27 9.38 -10.71 2.01
C ASN A 27 8.99 -9.67 3.05
N LEU A 28 7.88 -8.99 2.81
CA LEU A 28 7.40 -8.02 3.79
C LEU A 28 5.91 -8.14 3.97
N ILE A 29 5.43 -7.61 5.09
CA ILE A 29 4.01 -7.46 5.33
C ILE A 29 3.78 -5.99 5.59
N MET A 30 2.97 -5.38 4.74
CA MET A 30 2.63 -3.98 4.89
C MET A 30 1.42 -3.87 5.81
N ARG A 31 1.58 -3.09 6.87
CA ARG A 31 0.46 -2.78 7.75
C ARG A 31 -0.13 -1.46 7.32
N ILE A 32 -1.43 -1.42 7.18
CA ILE A 32 -2.14 -0.23 6.76
C ILE A 32 -3.19 0.02 7.83
N GLU A 33 -2.98 1.06 8.63
CA GLU A 33 -3.85 1.33 9.76
C GLU A 33 -4.51 2.68 9.58
N GLY A 34 -5.82 2.67 9.59
CA GLY A 34 -6.58 3.88 9.44
C GLY A 34 -7.20 4.35 10.74
N VAL A 35 -8.14 5.26 10.65
CA VAL A 35 -8.83 5.79 11.81
C VAL A 35 -9.75 4.72 12.36
N GLY A 36 -9.86 4.68 13.68
CA GLY A 36 -10.73 3.72 14.33
C GLY A 36 -10.15 2.32 14.28
N ASN A 37 -10.95 1.37 13.82
CA ASN A 37 -10.53 -0.02 13.79
C ASN A 37 -10.09 -0.48 12.41
N ALA A 38 -9.85 0.43 11.49
CA ALA A 38 -9.48 0.06 10.13
C ALA A 38 -8.03 -0.39 10.12
N LYS A 39 -7.81 -1.69 10.03
CA LYS A 39 -6.48 -2.28 10.03
C LYS A 39 -6.42 -3.35 8.96
N TYR A 40 -5.39 -3.25 8.13
CA TYR A 40 -5.19 -4.19 7.04
C TYR A 40 -3.76 -4.65 7.01
N ARG A 41 -3.55 -5.84 6.48
CA ARG A 41 -2.22 -6.39 6.26
C ARG A 41 -2.15 -6.92 4.85
N LEU A 42 -1.01 -6.64 4.20
CA LEU A 42 -0.81 -7.09 2.84
C LEU A 42 0.56 -7.71 2.73
N ALA A 43 0.60 -8.99 2.42
CA ALA A 43 1.87 -9.69 2.25
C ALA A 43 2.39 -9.42 0.84
N VAL A 44 3.64 -8.99 0.74
CA VAL A 44 4.26 -8.70 -0.54
C VAL A 44 5.60 -9.43 -0.59
N PRO A 45 5.69 -10.48 -1.38
CA PRO A 45 6.95 -11.24 -1.47
C PRO A 45 8.06 -10.40 -2.08
N ALA A 46 9.29 -10.87 -1.89
CA ALA A 46 10.45 -10.21 -2.46
C ALA A 46 10.29 -10.05 -3.97
N HIS A 47 10.65 -8.89 -4.47
CA HIS A 47 10.63 -8.58 -5.91
C HIS A 47 9.26 -8.74 -6.54
N ALA A 48 8.21 -8.59 -5.75
CA ALA A 48 6.85 -8.73 -6.25
C ALA A 48 6.02 -7.52 -5.84
N GLN A 49 4.77 -7.52 -6.26
CA GLN A 49 3.86 -6.46 -5.87
C GLN A 49 2.50 -7.07 -5.57
N ASN A 50 1.71 -6.37 -4.81
CA ASN A 50 0.39 -6.82 -4.45
C ASN A 50 -0.50 -5.59 -4.30
N THR A 51 -1.80 -5.83 -4.34
CA THR A 51 -2.78 -4.76 -4.38
C THR A 51 -3.87 -5.03 -3.36
N ILE A 52 -4.35 -3.97 -2.73
CA ILE A 52 -5.45 -4.08 -1.80
C ILE A 52 -6.37 -2.88 -2.03
N VAL A 53 -7.66 -3.10 -1.79
CA VAL A 53 -8.66 -2.04 -1.88
C VAL A 53 -9.08 -1.67 -0.47
N VAL A 54 -8.97 -0.40 -0.15
CA VAL A 54 -9.31 0.09 1.18
C VAL A 54 -10.19 1.32 1.06
N PRO A 55 -10.99 1.62 2.10
CA PRO A 55 -11.78 2.86 2.09
C PRO A 55 -10.85 4.08 2.02
N LYS A 56 -11.34 5.12 1.40
CA LYS A 56 -10.57 6.37 1.34
C LYS A 56 -10.43 6.95 2.73
N GLY A 57 -9.31 7.59 3.00
CA GLY A 57 -9.06 8.19 4.29
C GLY A 57 -7.59 8.28 4.61
N ASP A 58 -7.28 8.60 5.85
CA ASP A 58 -5.92 8.76 6.32
C ASP A 58 -5.43 7.44 6.90
N TYR A 59 -4.22 7.05 6.53
CA TYR A 59 -3.66 5.77 6.96
C TYR A 59 -2.21 5.92 7.33
N LEU A 60 -1.78 5.08 8.24
CA LEU A 60 -0.38 4.91 8.56
C LEU A 60 0.08 3.60 7.95
N PHE A 61 1.08 3.69 7.09
CA PHE A 61 1.69 2.53 6.46
C PHE A 61 2.96 2.20 7.19
N SER A 62 3.13 0.95 7.58
CA SER A 62 4.35 0.55 8.26
C SER A 62 4.72 -0.87 7.87
N SER A 63 6.02 -1.14 7.87
CA SER A 63 6.52 -2.45 7.50
C SER A 63 7.97 -2.58 7.95
N LEU A 64 8.44 -3.83 8.02
CA LEU A 64 9.85 -4.11 8.17
C LEU A 64 10.36 -4.63 6.83
N VAL A 65 11.33 -3.93 6.26
CA VAL A 65 11.89 -4.29 4.97
C VAL A 65 13.35 -4.67 5.19
N CYS A 66 13.65 -5.95 5.15
CA CYS A 66 14.99 -6.47 5.41
C CYS A 66 15.56 -5.92 6.72
N GLY A 67 14.73 -5.86 7.75
CA GLY A 67 15.16 -5.39 9.05
C GLY A 67 15.09 -3.88 9.25
N ALA A 68 14.83 -3.12 8.21
CA ALA A 68 14.72 -1.67 8.32
C ALA A 68 13.26 -1.29 8.46
N GLN A 69 12.95 -0.46 9.43
CA GLN A 69 11.57 -0.09 9.67
C GLN A 69 11.15 1.03 8.74
N TYR A 70 10.01 0.84 8.11
CA TYR A 70 9.39 1.85 7.25
C TYR A 70 8.10 2.31 7.93
N ALA A 71 7.86 3.60 7.92
CA ALA A 71 6.60 4.15 8.40
C ALA A 71 6.32 5.43 7.63
N SER A 72 5.09 5.57 7.19
CA SER A 72 4.70 6.75 6.43
C SER A 72 3.21 6.98 6.61
N GLN A 73 2.82 8.24 6.71
CA GLN A 73 1.42 8.59 6.82
C GLN A 73 0.94 9.08 5.46
N LYS A 74 -0.17 8.57 5.01
CA LYS A 74 -0.68 8.90 3.68
C LYS A 74 -2.18 9.09 3.73
N THR A 75 -2.65 10.01 2.90
CA THR A 75 -4.07 10.21 2.70
C THR A 75 -4.45 9.57 1.38
N ILE A 76 -5.38 8.64 1.41
CA ILE A 76 -5.77 7.90 0.22
C ILE A 76 -7.08 8.45 -0.30
N GLN A 77 -7.04 9.10 -1.46
CA GLN A 77 -8.23 9.59 -2.12
C GLN A 77 -8.34 9.08 -3.54
N LYS A 78 -7.27 8.51 -4.06
CA LYS A 78 -7.27 7.88 -5.37
C LYS A 78 -6.22 6.80 -5.34
N ALA A 79 -6.14 6.02 -6.39
CA ALA A 79 -5.19 4.90 -6.45
C ALA A 79 -3.77 5.41 -6.22
N ILE A 80 -3.03 4.72 -5.37
CA ILE A 80 -1.65 5.08 -5.09
C ILE A 80 -0.78 3.84 -5.20
N MET A 81 0.51 4.08 -5.42
CA MET A 81 1.50 3.02 -5.42
C MET A 81 2.62 3.38 -4.47
N VAL A 82 3.00 2.43 -3.63
CA VAL A 82 4.09 2.61 -2.68
C VAL A 82 5.16 1.59 -3.02
N ALA A 83 6.37 2.06 -3.32
CA ALA A 83 7.48 1.17 -3.63
C ALA A 83 8.47 1.19 -2.48
N LEU A 84 8.87 0.01 -2.04
CA LEU A 84 9.75 -0.14 -0.89
C LEU A 84 10.98 -0.95 -1.26
N GLY A 85 12.04 -0.74 -0.51
CA GLY A 85 13.26 -1.51 -0.73
C GLY A 85 14.10 -1.01 -1.89
N ASP A 86 13.79 0.18 -2.39
CA ASP A 86 14.55 0.78 -3.46
C ASP A 86 15.89 1.17 -2.91
N SER A 87 16.92 0.58 -3.42
CA SER A 87 18.25 0.89 -2.95
C SER A 87 18.65 2.27 -3.47
N PRO A 88 19.06 3.19 -2.60
CA PRO A 88 19.50 4.47 -3.08
C PRO A 88 20.79 4.24 -3.73
N ALA A 89 21.00 4.17 -4.70
CA ALA A 89 22.10 3.85 -5.37
C ALA A 89 23.26 4.32 -4.86
N LYS A 90 23.75 4.30 -4.77
CA LYS A 90 24.78 4.57 -4.50
C LYS A 90 25.39 5.15 -5.07
#